data_903830d79b187b366403ac7bf31920de
#
_entry.id   903830d79b187b366403ac7bf31920de
#
_cell.length_a   1.000
_cell.length_b   1.000
_cell.length_c   1.000
_cell.angle_alpha   90.00
_cell.angle_beta   90.00
_cell.angle_gamma   90.00
#
_symmetry.space_group_name_H-M   'P 1'
#
loop_
_entity.id
_entity.type
_entity.pdbx_description
1 polymer ?
#
loop_
_entity_poly.entity_id
_entity_poly.type
_entity_poly.pdbx_seq_one_letter_code
_entity_poly.pdbx_strand_id
1 'polypeptide(L)'
;HFRKEMTTSNDDWTIYVLKCKQRKWYVGKTRKFSGRIVQHFCSNGSAWTRKYPPIKVHDRYRNCTARDEDKYTKDMMDKYGIDNVRGGSYCQIELDEHQRETLRRVSNATHDKCHKCGKSGHFAAQCSLDSFSEEEEEEDLEYTVCDCGDEFESERAFKRHEKDCYNCSRDYRANQKEFFGTVGSVFGSTATH
;
A
#
# COMPACT_ATOMS: atom_id res chain seq x y z
N HIS A 1 -5.28 8.72 47.61
CA HIS A 1 -5.42 9.37 46.30
C HIS A 1 -4.19 9.06 45.45
N PHE A 2 -4.24 7.94 44.71
CA PHE A 2 -3.29 7.70 43.63
C PHE A 2 -3.72 8.53 42.43
N ARG A 3 -3.02 9.62 42.15
CA ARG A 3 -3.07 10.28 40.84
C ARG A 3 -2.49 9.31 39.83
N LYS A 4 -3.32 8.71 39.01
CA LYS A 4 -2.93 8.02 37.79
C LYS A 4 -2.31 9.09 36.90
N GLU A 5 -0.98 9.15 36.83
CA GLU A 5 -0.28 9.94 35.84
C GLU A 5 -0.73 9.41 34.46
N MET A 6 -1.55 10.20 33.81
CA MET A 6 -1.83 10.00 32.39
C MET A 6 -0.53 10.31 31.65
N THR A 7 0.29 9.29 31.47
CA THR A 7 1.32 9.35 30.45
C THR A 7 0.61 9.59 29.13
N THR A 8 0.70 10.80 28.62
CA THR A 8 0.32 11.13 27.27
C THR A 8 1.26 10.38 26.34
N SER A 9 0.97 9.11 26.07
CA SER A 9 1.64 8.37 25.03
C SER A 9 1.40 9.15 23.74
N ASN A 10 2.49 9.57 23.12
CA ASN A 10 2.51 10.34 21.86
C ASN A 10 2.03 9.48 20.66
N ASP A 11 1.14 8.52 20.90
CA ASP A 11 0.72 7.40 20.07
C ASP A 11 -0.64 7.67 19.40
N ASP A 12 -0.83 8.90 18.87
CA ASP A 12 -2.05 9.28 18.15
C ASP A 12 -1.85 9.28 16.63
N TRP A 13 -1.05 8.33 16.16
CA TRP A 13 -0.89 8.15 14.74
C TRP A 13 -1.95 7.21 14.17
N THR A 14 -2.40 7.53 12.99
CA THR A 14 -3.20 6.64 12.15
C THR A 14 -2.33 6.14 11.02
N ILE A 15 -2.16 4.82 10.93
CA ILE A 15 -1.57 4.17 9.76
C ILE A 15 -2.71 3.87 8.78
N TYR A 16 -2.47 4.08 7.52
CA TYR A 16 -3.43 3.78 6.46
C TYR A 16 -2.76 3.06 5.30
N VAL A 17 -3.52 2.19 4.67
CA VAL A 17 -3.10 1.44 3.49
C VAL A 17 -3.97 1.86 2.32
N LEU A 18 -3.35 2.29 1.24
CA LEU A 18 -4.03 2.63 -0.01
C LEU A 18 -3.79 1.52 -1.02
N LYS A 19 -4.86 1.03 -1.63
CA LYS A 19 -4.77 0.25 -2.85
C LYS A 19 -4.64 1.22 -4.01
N CYS A 20 -3.61 1.05 -4.82
CA CYS A 20 -3.29 1.90 -5.96
C CYS A 20 -3.50 1.14 -7.27
N LYS A 21 -3.48 1.85 -8.41
CA LYS A 21 -3.53 1.22 -9.74
C LYS A 21 -2.33 0.28 -9.95
N GLN A 22 -2.45 -0.63 -10.91
CA GLN A 22 -1.41 -1.59 -11.29
C GLN A 22 -0.92 -2.45 -10.12
N ARG A 23 -1.85 -2.96 -9.29
CA ARG A 23 -1.57 -3.82 -8.12
C ARG A 23 -0.57 -3.21 -7.14
N LYS A 24 -0.41 -1.88 -7.13
CA LYS A 24 0.50 -1.21 -6.22
C LYS A 24 -0.21 -0.80 -4.93
N TRP A 25 0.58 -0.69 -3.87
CA TRP A 25 0.11 -0.39 -2.53
C TRP A 25 0.94 0.73 -1.92
N TYR A 26 0.31 1.50 -1.07
CA TYR A 26 1.00 2.54 -0.32
C TYR A 26 0.58 2.49 1.14
N VAL A 27 1.56 2.47 2.03
CA VAL A 27 1.36 2.57 3.47
C VAL A 27 1.84 3.95 3.91
N GLY A 28 1.05 4.62 4.73
CA GLY A 28 1.41 5.93 5.23
C GLY A 28 0.89 6.17 6.64
N LYS A 29 1.44 7.19 7.31
CA LYS A 29 0.99 7.63 8.62
C LYS A 29 0.51 9.07 8.61
N THR A 30 -0.43 9.39 9.48
CA THR A 30 -0.91 10.76 9.67
C THR A 30 -1.60 10.93 11.02
N ARG A 31 -1.60 12.15 11.55
CA ARG A 31 -2.49 12.55 12.63
C ARG A 31 -3.79 13.18 12.11
N LYS A 32 -3.79 13.64 10.85
CA LYS A 32 -4.94 14.28 10.19
C LYS A 32 -5.40 13.45 9.00
N PHE A 33 -6.15 12.37 9.27
CA PHE A 33 -6.49 11.35 8.28
C PHE A 33 -7.19 11.92 7.05
N SER A 34 -8.31 12.63 7.21
CA SER A 34 -9.12 13.11 6.08
C SER A 34 -8.33 14.00 5.13
N GLY A 35 -7.59 14.98 5.66
CA GLY A 35 -6.77 15.87 4.83
C GLY A 35 -5.65 15.13 4.10
N ARG A 36 -5.01 14.14 4.77
CA ARG A 36 -3.92 13.38 4.13
C ARG A 36 -4.42 12.48 3.00
N ILE A 37 -5.57 11.85 3.18
CA ILE A 37 -6.18 11.01 2.15
C ILE A 37 -6.55 11.85 0.92
N VAL A 38 -7.20 13.01 1.11
CA VAL A 38 -7.51 13.93 0.01
C VAL A 38 -6.26 14.30 -0.78
N GLN A 39 -5.13 14.60 -0.12
CA GLN A 39 -3.88 14.90 -0.80
C GLN A 39 -3.43 13.78 -1.74
N HIS A 40 -3.53 12.51 -1.30
CA HIS A 40 -3.18 11.36 -2.14
C HIS A 40 -4.08 11.23 -3.36
N PHE A 41 -5.39 11.37 -3.19
CA PHE A 41 -6.37 11.26 -4.27
C PHE A 41 -6.33 12.45 -5.24
N CYS A 42 -5.93 13.64 -4.76
CA CYS A 42 -5.74 14.83 -5.61
C CYS A 42 -4.32 14.96 -6.19
N SER A 43 -3.57 13.87 -6.29
CA SER A 43 -2.21 13.83 -6.85
C SER A 43 -1.16 14.68 -6.12
N ASN A 44 -1.45 15.16 -4.90
CA ASN A 44 -0.55 15.90 -4.02
C ASN A 44 0.09 15.01 -2.93
N GLY A 45 0.03 13.69 -3.11
CA GLY A 45 0.58 12.70 -2.20
C GLY A 45 2.07 12.44 -2.43
N SER A 46 2.52 11.21 -2.10
CA SER A 46 3.90 10.76 -2.33
C SER A 46 4.20 10.60 -3.83
N ALA A 47 5.49 10.51 -4.20
CA ALA A 47 5.90 10.22 -5.57
C ALA A 47 5.28 8.90 -6.07
N TRP A 48 5.19 7.89 -5.19
CA TRP A 48 4.56 6.61 -5.48
C TRP A 48 3.08 6.75 -5.83
N THR A 49 2.29 7.46 -5.01
CA THR A 49 0.85 7.63 -5.27
C THR A 49 0.55 8.60 -6.42
N ARG A 50 1.52 9.42 -6.85
CA ARG A 50 1.42 10.17 -8.11
C ARG A 50 1.66 9.28 -9.32
N LYS A 51 2.64 8.36 -9.24
CA LYS A 51 2.93 7.38 -10.30
C LYS A 51 1.81 6.33 -10.40
N TYR A 52 1.32 5.86 -9.26
CA TYR A 52 0.27 4.86 -9.16
C TYR A 52 -0.90 5.43 -8.35
N PRO A 53 -1.88 6.09 -9.00
CA PRO A 53 -2.98 6.76 -8.32
C PRO A 53 -3.77 5.82 -7.40
N PRO A 54 -4.13 6.28 -6.19
CA PRO A 54 -4.94 5.49 -5.28
C PRO A 54 -6.33 5.22 -5.86
N ILE A 55 -6.83 4.01 -5.61
CA ILE A 55 -8.18 3.57 -5.99
C ILE A 55 -9.09 3.67 -4.77
N LYS A 56 -8.61 3.14 -3.62
CA LYS A 56 -9.38 3.16 -2.37
C LYS A 56 -8.46 3.12 -1.14
N VAL A 57 -9.00 3.55 -0.02
CA VAL A 57 -8.42 3.23 1.29
C VAL A 57 -8.77 1.78 1.59
N HIS A 58 -7.73 0.94 1.76
CA HIS A 58 -7.90 -0.49 2.03
C HIS A 58 -8.06 -0.75 3.52
N ASP A 59 -7.10 -0.22 4.33
CA ASP A 59 -7.10 -0.39 5.77
C ASP A 59 -6.77 0.91 6.49
N ARG A 60 -7.19 0.97 7.74
CA ARG A 60 -6.93 2.07 8.65
C ARG A 60 -6.73 1.56 10.08
N TYR A 61 -5.57 1.81 10.66
CA TYR A 61 -5.20 1.45 12.02
C TYR A 61 -5.02 2.72 12.85
N ARG A 62 -5.76 2.84 13.95
CA ARG A 62 -5.71 4.00 14.87
C ARG A 62 -4.85 3.67 16.09
N ASN A 63 -4.47 4.72 16.84
CA ASN A 63 -3.70 4.59 18.08
C ASN A 63 -2.37 3.86 17.86
N CYS A 64 -1.73 4.16 16.74
CA CYS A 64 -0.43 3.61 16.37
C CYS A 64 0.69 4.55 16.78
N THR A 65 1.90 4.00 16.87
CA THR A 65 3.13 4.78 17.02
C THR A 65 3.65 5.25 15.66
N ALA A 66 4.56 6.22 15.65
CA ALA A 66 5.21 6.65 14.41
C ALA A 66 6.07 5.56 13.76
N ARG A 67 6.48 4.53 14.53
CA ARG A 67 7.31 3.40 14.07
C ARG A 67 6.52 2.29 13.40
N ASP A 68 5.21 2.24 13.65
CA ASP A 68 4.35 1.19 13.10
C ASP A 68 4.19 1.28 11.58
N GLU A 69 4.44 2.46 10.97
CA GLU A 69 4.41 2.61 9.51
C GLU A 69 5.35 1.64 8.81
N ASP A 70 6.60 1.51 9.28
CA ASP A 70 7.59 0.60 8.71
C ASP A 70 7.21 -0.87 8.91
N LYS A 71 6.60 -1.19 10.07
CA LYS A 71 6.08 -2.54 10.33
C LYS A 71 5.00 -2.90 9.32
N TYR A 72 3.94 -2.08 9.23
CA TYR A 72 2.85 -2.33 8.27
C TYR A 72 3.32 -2.31 6.82
N THR A 73 4.34 -1.51 6.49
CA THR A 73 4.92 -1.51 5.13
C THR A 73 5.56 -2.86 4.82
N LYS A 74 6.33 -3.43 5.76
CA LYS A 74 6.95 -4.76 5.60
C LYS A 74 5.92 -5.87 5.55
N ASP A 75 4.92 -5.84 6.44
CA ASP A 75 3.81 -6.81 6.44
C ASP A 75 3.07 -6.82 5.08
N MET A 76 2.89 -5.64 4.48
CA MET A 76 2.30 -5.52 3.16
C MET A 76 3.24 -5.99 2.04
N MET A 77 4.57 -5.75 2.16
CA MET A 77 5.58 -6.25 1.22
C MET A 77 5.65 -7.78 1.23
N ASP A 78 5.52 -8.41 2.41
CA ASP A 78 5.47 -9.86 2.54
C ASP A 78 4.24 -10.46 1.85
N LYS A 79 3.12 -9.73 1.89
CA LYS A 79 1.85 -10.20 1.31
C LYS A 79 1.73 -9.95 -0.18
N TYR A 80 2.23 -8.82 -0.68
CA TYR A 80 2.00 -8.36 -2.05
C TYR A 80 3.27 -8.20 -2.89
N GLY A 81 4.43 -8.55 -2.32
CA GLY A 81 5.73 -8.42 -2.95
C GLY A 81 6.40 -7.06 -2.69
N ILE A 82 7.73 -7.09 -2.57
CA ILE A 82 8.57 -5.91 -2.25
C ILE A 82 8.41 -4.80 -3.30
N ASP A 83 8.28 -5.16 -4.58
CA ASP A 83 8.19 -4.19 -5.68
C ASP A 83 6.80 -3.56 -5.84
N ASN A 84 5.81 -4.09 -5.15
CA ASN A 84 4.43 -3.63 -5.24
C ASN A 84 4.00 -2.71 -4.09
N VAL A 85 4.83 -2.55 -3.06
CA VAL A 85 4.49 -1.78 -1.86
C VAL A 85 5.52 -0.70 -1.59
N ARG A 86 5.05 0.49 -1.21
CA ARG A 86 5.90 1.59 -0.72
C ARG A 86 5.28 2.22 0.52
N GLY A 87 6.13 2.75 1.40
CA GLY A 87 5.72 3.43 2.61
C GLY A 87 6.87 3.59 3.60
N GLY A 88 6.67 4.34 4.67
CA GLY A 88 7.66 4.53 5.72
C GLY A 88 9.03 4.91 5.18
N SER A 89 10.05 4.17 5.62
CA SER A 89 11.43 4.33 5.18
C SER A 89 11.68 3.89 3.73
N TYR A 90 10.72 3.23 3.09
CA TYR A 90 10.79 2.68 1.73
C TYR A 90 9.87 3.44 0.78
N CYS A 91 10.04 4.78 0.68
CA CYS A 91 9.16 5.66 -0.09
C CYS A 91 9.68 6.01 -1.49
N GLN A 92 10.87 5.55 -1.87
CA GLN A 92 11.45 5.75 -3.21
C GLN A 92 10.59 4.99 -4.24
N ILE A 93 10.52 5.49 -5.47
CA ILE A 93 9.83 4.80 -6.57
C ILE A 93 10.49 3.45 -6.85
N GLU A 94 11.82 3.45 -6.90
CA GLU A 94 12.63 2.25 -7.09
C GLU A 94 13.53 2.07 -5.87
N LEU A 95 13.51 0.89 -5.29
CA LEU A 95 14.42 0.51 -4.23
C LEU A 95 15.74 0.08 -4.86
N ASP A 96 16.85 0.44 -4.22
CA ASP A 96 18.15 -0.09 -4.65
C ASP A 96 18.28 -1.58 -4.28
N GLU A 97 19.23 -2.26 -4.89
CA GLU A 97 19.41 -3.71 -4.70
C GLU A 97 19.78 -4.06 -3.26
N HIS A 98 20.54 -3.22 -2.58
CA HIS A 98 20.87 -3.44 -1.18
C HIS A 98 19.62 -3.39 -0.28
N GLN A 99 18.72 -2.44 -0.54
CA GLN A 99 17.43 -2.34 0.17
C GLN A 99 16.55 -3.56 -0.09
N ARG A 100 16.47 -4.02 -1.35
CA ARG A 100 15.72 -5.23 -1.74
C ARG A 100 16.25 -6.46 -1.04
N GLU A 101 17.56 -6.65 -1.08
CA GLU A 101 18.23 -7.79 -0.44
C GLU A 101 18.02 -7.78 1.07
N THR A 102 18.12 -6.62 1.71
CA THR A 102 17.84 -6.46 3.15
C THR A 102 16.40 -6.82 3.49
N LEU A 103 15.43 -6.37 2.69
CA LEU A 103 14.01 -6.69 2.86
C LEU A 103 13.75 -8.18 2.66
N ARG A 104 14.34 -8.81 1.63
CA ARG A 104 14.24 -10.27 1.40
C ARG A 104 14.78 -11.06 2.59
N ARG A 105 15.94 -10.67 3.14
CA ARG A 105 16.52 -11.33 4.33
C ARG A 105 15.62 -11.20 5.55
N VAL A 106 15.07 -10.02 5.80
CA VAL A 106 14.16 -9.79 6.93
C VAL A 106 12.89 -10.62 6.77
N SER A 107 12.28 -10.62 5.58
CA SER A 107 11.11 -11.44 5.26
C SER A 107 11.39 -12.93 5.44
N ASN A 108 12.50 -13.43 4.91
CA ASN A 108 12.90 -14.83 5.07
C ASN A 108 13.09 -15.21 6.54
N ALA A 109 13.71 -14.32 7.35
CA ALA A 109 13.88 -14.55 8.78
C ALA A 109 12.54 -14.63 9.53
N THR A 110 11.60 -13.75 9.16
CA THR A 110 10.26 -13.69 9.78
C THR A 110 9.42 -14.94 9.49
N HIS A 111 9.67 -15.59 8.33
CA HIS A 111 8.91 -16.76 7.89
C HIS A 111 9.69 -18.08 7.99
N ASP A 112 10.78 -18.11 8.77
CA ASP A 112 11.64 -19.30 8.94
C ASP A 112 12.13 -19.90 7.62
N LYS A 113 12.43 -19.04 6.64
CA LYS A 113 12.96 -19.41 5.34
C LYS A 113 14.48 -19.28 5.29
N CYS A 114 15.11 -20.08 4.45
CA CYS A 114 16.55 -20.01 4.21
C CYS A 114 16.95 -18.63 3.64
N HIS A 115 17.95 -17.97 4.25
CA HIS A 115 18.43 -16.67 3.78
C HIS A 115 19.15 -16.70 2.43
N LYS A 116 19.62 -17.90 1.99
CA LYS A 116 20.31 -18.07 0.71
C LYS A 116 19.34 -18.32 -0.45
N CYS A 117 18.36 -19.21 -0.27
CA CYS A 117 17.48 -19.65 -1.35
C CYS A 117 16.00 -19.32 -1.15
N GLY A 118 15.61 -18.72 -0.02
CA GLY A 118 14.22 -18.35 0.27
C GLY A 118 13.26 -19.53 0.55
N LYS A 119 13.73 -20.79 0.44
CA LYS A 119 12.90 -21.98 0.68
C LYS A 119 12.82 -22.30 2.17
N SER A 120 11.70 -22.89 2.61
CA SER A 120 11.51 -23.39 3.98
C SER A 120 12.16 -24.76 4.17
N GLY A 121 12.30 -25.18 5.44
CA GLY A 121 12.78 -26.54 5.79
C GLY A 121 14.27 -26.71 6.00
N HIS A 122 15.08 -25.67 5.82
CA HIS A 122 16.51 -25.66 6.14
C HIS A 122 17.03 -24.25 6.41
N PHE A 123 18.17 -24.13 7.10
CA PHE A 123 18.86 -22.86 7.31
C PHE A 123 19.97 -22.64 6.31
N ALA A 124 20.46 -21.40 6.20
CA ALA A 124 21.50 -21.01 5.24
C ALA A 124 22.80 -21.85 5.32
N ALA A 125 23.16 -22.36 6.52
CA ALA A 125 24.31 -23.25 6.73
C ALA A 125 24.14 -24.63 6.07
N GLN A 126 22.91 -25.07 5.87
CA GLN A 126 22.55 -26.38 5.30
C GLN A 126 22.04 -26.25 3.85
N CYS A 127 22.14 -25.04 3.27
CA CYS A 127 21.69 -24.77 1.93
C CYS A 127 22.68 -25.31 0.90
N SER A 128 22.21 -26.18 0.01
CA SER A 128 23.01 -26.76 -1.07
C SER A 128 23.16 -25.82 -2.29
N LEU A 129 22.50 -24.67 -2.29
CA LEU A 129 22.58 -23.69 -3.36
C LEU A 129 23.67 -22.66 -3.04
N ASP A 130 24.75 -22.68 -3.78
CA ASP A 130 25.89 -21.75 -3.63
C ASP A 130 25.65 -20.37 -4.24
N SER A 131 24.57 -20.18 -5.01
CA SER A 131 24.19 -18.88 -5.57
C SER A 131 22.69 -18.79 -5.82
N PHE A 132 22.15 -17.62 -5.57
CA PHE A 132 20.82 -17.23 -5.99
C PHE A 132 20.76 -17.20 -7.51
N SER A 133 20.19 -18.22 -8.14
CA SER A 133 19.72 -18.10 -9.52
C SER A 133 18.35 -17.43 -9.45
N GLU A 134 18.28 -16.19 -9.90
CA GLU A 134 17.05 -15.44 -10.11
C GLU A 134 16.34 -16.02 -11.35
N GLU A 135 15.72 -17.17 -11.20
CA GLU A 135 14.75 -17.69 -12.17
C GLU A 135 13.54 -18.18 -11.39
N GLU A 136 12.81 -17.24 -10.76
CA GLU A 136 11.40 -17.44 -10.54
C GLU A 136 10.73 -16.96 -11.84
N GLU A 137 10.43 -17.91 -12.73
CA GLU A 137 9.45 -17.72 -13.78
C GLU A 137 8.15 -17.33 -13.07
N GLU A 138 7.87 -16.01 -12.98
CA GLU A 138 6.54 -15.52 -12.67
C GLU A 138 5.68 -16.01 -13.84
N GLU A 139 4.94 -17.11 -13.62
CA GLU A 139 3.82 -17.44 -14.50
C GLU A 139 2.91 -16.21 -14.47
N ASP A 140 2.93 -15.44 -15.54
CA ASP A 140 2.03 -14.33 -15.80
C ASP A 140 0.60 -14.89 -15.92
N LEU A 141 -0.02 -15.16 -14.77
CA LEU A 141 -1.45 -15.41 -14.73
C LEU A 141 -2.12 -14.10 -15.15
N GLU A 142 -2.70 -14.13 -16.34
CA GLU A 142 -3.39 -13.00 -16.94
C GLU A 142 -4.68 -12.72 -16.17
N TYR A 143 -4.58 -11.82 -15.16
CA TYR A 143 -5.73 -11.39 -14.38
C TYR A 143 -6.39 -10.16 -15.02
N THR A 144 -7.70 -10.18 -15.12
CA THR A 144 -8.47 -8.99 -15.46
C THR A 144 -8.70 -8.16 -14.19
N VAL A 145 -8.29 -6.90 -14.19
CA VAL A 145 -8.38 -6.00 -13.03
C VAL A 145 -9.49 -4.98 -13.25
N CYS A 146 -10.41 -4.89 -12.30
CA CYS A 146 -11.44 -3.87 -12.28
C CYS A 146 -10.88 -2.51 -11.81
N ASP A 147 -11.50 -1.40 -12.24
CA ASP A 147 -11.17 -0.05 -11.75
C ASP A 147 -11.36 0.12 -10.23
N CYS A 148 -12.15 -0.74 -9.57
CA CYS A 148 -12.24 -0.81 -8.12
C CYS A 148 -11.00 -1.47 -7.49
N GLY A 149 -10.14 -2.08 -8.31
CA GLY A 149 -8.93 -2.76 -7.92
C GLY A 149 -9.11 -4.21 -7.49
N ASP A 150 -10.28 -4.81 -7.73
CA ASP A 150 -10.47 -6.24 -7.56
C ASP A 150 -9.95 -7.01 -8.78
N GLU A 151 -9.34 -8.16 -8.53
CA GLU A 151 -8.67 -8.99 -9.53
C GLU A 151 -9.50 -10.25 -9.78
N PHE A 152 -9.55 -10.67 -11.04
CA PHE A 152 -10.36 -11.81 -11.46
C PHE A 152 -9.54 -12.76 -12.34
N GLU A 153 -9.52 -14.03 -11.97
CA GLU A 153 -8.84 -15.10 -12.69
C GLU A 153 -9.56 -15.49 -14.00
N SER A 154 -10.76 -14.95 -14.23
CA SER A 154 -11.51 -15.21 -15.46
C SER A 154 -12.33 -14.00 -15.90
N GLU A 155 -12.40 -13.79 -17.22
CA GLU A 155 -13.23 -12.76 -17.84
C GLU A 155 -14.72 -12.86 -17.45
N ARG A 156 -15.20 -14.08 -17.19
CA ARG A 156 -16.58 -14.30 -16.76
C ARG A 156 -16.84 -13.79 -15.33
N ALA A 157 -15.87 -13.95 -14.43
CA ALA A 157 -15.93 -13.42 -13.07
C ALA A 157 -15.85 -11.89 -13.10
N PHE A 158 -14.98 -11.33 -13.91
CA PHE A 158 -14.85 -9.90 -14.12
C PHE A 158 -16.16 -9.26 -14.66
N LYS A 159 -16.75 -9.80 -15.71
CA LYS A 159 -18.03 -9.30 -16.28
C LYS A 159 -19.20 -9.38 -15.30
N ARG A 160 -19.20 -10.35 -14.39
CA ARG A 160 -20.21 -10.43 -13.34
C ARG A 160 -20.02 -9.31 -12.33
N HIS A 161 -18.78 -9.10 -11.88
CA HIS A 161 -18.41 -8.04 -10.94
C HIS A 161 -18.66 -6.64 -11.55
N GLU A 162 -18.34 -6.43 -12.82
CA GLU A 162 -18.51 -5.14 -13.52
C GLU A 162 -19.96 -4.61 -13.47
N LYS A 163 -20.96 -5.51 -13.49
CA LYS A 163 -22.38 -5.15 -13.40
C LYS A 163 -22.75 -4.60 -12.02
N ASP A 164 -22.14 -5.13 -10.96
CA ASP A 164 -22.47 -4.80 -9.58
C ASP A 164 -21.43 -3.89 -8.92
N CYS A 165 -20.37 -3.56 -9.65
CA CYS A 165 -19.27 -2.76 -9.12
C CYS A 165 -19.64 -1.28 -9.03
N TYR A 166 -19.68 -0.77 -7.81
CA TYR A 166 -19.96 0.65 -7.56
C TYR A 166 -18.94 1.60 -8.23
N ASN A 167 -17.66 1.24 -8.31
CA ASN A 167 -16.62 2.06 -8.93
C ASN A 167 -16.62 2.02 -10.46
N CYS A 168 -17.16 0.97 -11.07
CA CYS A 168 -17.28 0.82 -12.52
C CYS A 168 -18.62 1.29 -13.05
N SER A 169 -19.61 1.47 -12.17
CA SER A 169 -20.93 1.99 -12.55
C SER A 169 -20.82 3.45 -13.01
N ARG A 170 -21.65 3.83 -14.00
CA ARG A 170 -21.70 5.21 -14.50
C ARG A 170 -22.02 6.23 -13.39
N ASP A 171 -22.76 5.81 -12.38
CA ASP A 171 -23.21 6.67 -11.28
C ASP A 171 -22.07 7.06 -10.33
N TYR A 172 -21.06 6.20 -10.14
CA TYR A 172 -19.88 6.54 -9.35
C TYR A 172 -19.01 7.61 -10.03
N ARG A 173 -18.85 7.54 -11.36
CA ARG A 173 -18.10 8.56 -12.12
C ARG A 173 -18.80 9.92 -12.11
N ALA A 174 -20.13 9.94 -12.06
CA ALA A 174 -20.93 11.17 -11.90
C ALA A 174 -20.77 11.75 -10.50
N ASN A 175 -20.92 10.94 -9.44
CA ASN A 175 -20.78 11.37 -8.06
C ASN A 175 -19.36 11.84 -7.70
N GLN A 176 -18.30 11.28 -8.28
CA GLN A 176 -16.96 11.82 -8.11
C GLN A 176 -16.80 13.22 -8.69
N LYS A 177 -17.40 13.50 -9.85
CA LYS A 177 -17.38 14.85 -10.42
C LYS A 177 -18.11 15.87 -9.56
N GLU A 178 -19.22 15.49 -8.95
CA GLU A 178 -19.96 16.36 -8.01
C GLU A 178 -19.21 16.58 -6.71
N PHE A 179 -18.64 15.52 -6.12
CA PHE A 179 -17.89 15.61 -4.86
C PHE A 179 -16.62 16.45 -5.01
N PHE A 180 -15.85 16.24 -6.09
CA PHE A 180 -14.65 17.03 -6.35
C PHE A 180 -14.95 18.42 -6.94
N GLY A 181 -16.06 18.60 -7.63
CA GLY A 181 -16.54 19.89 -8.10
C GLY A 181 -16.90 20.83 -6.94
N THR A 182 -17.52 20.31 -5.88
CA THR A 182 -17.89 21.07 -4.69
C THR A 182 -16.68 21.47 -3.84
N VAL A 183 -15.65 20.61 -3.76
CA VAL A 183 -14.41 20.93 -3.02
C VAL A 183 -13.56 21.96 -3.77
N GLY A 184 -13.57 21.97 -5.10
CA GLY A 184 -12.87 22.96 -5.92
C GLY A 184 -13.46 24.37 -5.81
N SER A 185 -14.75 24.49 -5.53
CA SER A 185 -15.44 25.77 -5.35
C SER A 185 -15.14 26.47 -4.01
N VAL A 186 -14.70 25.72 -2.99
CA VAL A 186 -14.38 26.28 -1.66
C VAL A 186 -12.99 26.92 -1.61
N PHE A 187 -12.09 26.56 -2.53
CA PHE A 187 -10.72 27.09 -2.59
C PHE A 187 -10.48 28.15 -3.66
N GLY A 188 -11.55 28.57 -4.38
CA GLY A 188 -11.46 29.45 -5.54
C GLY A 188 -11.82 30.92 -5.30
N SER A 189 -11.84 31.45 -4.06
CA SER A 189 -12.18 32.85 -3.82
C SER A 189 -11.36 33.47 -2.70
N THR A 190 -10.07 33.69 -2.92
CA THR A 190 -9.32 34.78 -2.27
C THR A 190 -8.09 35.11 -3.12
N ALA A 191 -8.29 35.82 -4.21
CA ALA A 191 -7.23 36.63 -4.82
C ALA A 191 -7.89 37.76 -5.62
N THR A 192 -8.16 38.87 -4.96
CA THR A 192 -8.12 40.24 -5.51
C THR A 192 -8.34 41.23 -4.36
N HIS A 193 -7.31 41.83 -3.87
CA HIS A 193 -7.04 43.27 -3.74
C HIS A 193 -5.69 43.44 -3.04
#